data_d331d722183e6f82cc52388bc9d7ada5
#
_entry.id   d331d722183e6f82cc52388bc9d7ada5
#
_cell.length_a   1.000
_cell.length_b   1.000
_cell.length_c   1.000
_cell.angle_alpha   90.00
_cell.angle_beta   90.00
_cell.angle_gamma   90.00
#
_symmetry.space_group_name_H-M   'P 1'
#
loop_
_entity.id
_entity.type
_entity.pdbx_description
1 polymer ?
#
loop_
_entity_poly.entity_id
_entity_poly.type
_entity_poly.pdbx_seq_one_letter_code
_entity_poly.pdbx_strand_id
1 'polypeptide(L)'
;MNSYEKEIEGLRREINQLNVEIVEKLAERVEVALRIGEVKRRHGRPIVDMSRESKVYQHVQELAQGKGIDSEGVVRVFREIIRLCTEAELEEEG
;
A
#
# COMPACT_ATOMS: atom_id res chain seq x y z
N MET A 1 32.74 3.45 -17.01
CA MET A 1 31.78 2.37 -16.78
C MET A 1 31.69 1.45 -17.97
N ASN A 2 31.60 0.14 -17.74
CA ASN A 2 31.38 -0.84 -18.79
C ASN A 2 29.92 -0.87 -19.22
N SER A 3 29.59 -1.65 -20.25
CA SER A 3 28.21 -1.75 -20.78
C SER A 3 27.23 -2.26 -19.75
N TYR A 4 27.59 -3.29 -18.97
CA TYR A 4 26.76 -3.83 -17.92
C TYR A 4 26.40 -2.75 -16.89
N GLU A 5 27.38 -2.03 -16.39
CA GLU A 5 27.15 -0.97 -15.38
C GLU A 5 26.25 0.13 -15.90
N LYS A 6 26.41 0.54 -17.16
CA LYS A 6 25.53 1.56 -17.77
C LYS A 6 24.12 1.10 -17.91
N GLU A 7 23.91 -0.14 -18.34
CA GLU A 7 22.57 -0.71 -18.50
C GLU A 7 21.87 -0.86 -17.16
N ILE A 8 22.56 -1.40 -16.16
CA ILE A 8 22.02 -1.56 -14.80
C ILE A 8 21.69 -0.20 -14.17
N GLU A 9 22.58 0.77 -14.31
CA GLU A 9 22.38 2.11 -13.76
C GLU A 9 21.13 2.78 -14.33
N GLY A 10 20.92 2.62 -15.65
CA GLY A 10 19.73 3.13 -16.31
C GLY A 10 18.44 2.52 -15.74
N LEU A 11 18.44 1.20 -15.58
CA LEU A 11 17.30 0.48 -15.03
C LEU A 11 17.05 0.81 -13.55
N ARG A 12 18.12 0.99 -12.78
CA ARG A 12 18.00 1.42 -11.37
C ARG A 12 17.41 2.82 -11.25
N ARG A 13 17.68 3.72 -12.18
CA ARG A 13 17.02 5.03 -12.20
C ARG A 13 15.53 4.89 -12.44
N GLU A 14 15.12 3.96 -13.31
CA GLU A 14 13.71 3.68 -13.52
C GLU A 14 13.04 3.14 -12.24
N ILE A 15 13.71 2.20 -11.56
CA ILE A 15 13.24 1.67 -10.28
C ILE A 15 13.12 2.80 -9.24
N ASN A 16 14.11 3.68 -9.17
CA ASN A 16 14.08 4.79 -8.21
C ASN A 16 12.90 5.73 -8.47
N GLN A 17 12.56 5.98 -9.73
CA GLN A 17 11.41 6.79 -10.08
C GLN A 17 10.10 6.09 -9.68
N LEU A 18 10.01 4.79 -9.91
CA LEU A 18 8.84 4.00 -9.48
C LEU A 18 8.70 4.02 -7.96
N ASN A 19 9.83 3.96 -7.23
CA ASN A 19 9.81 4.05 -5.77
C ASN A 19 9.23 5.39 -5.30
N VAL A 20 9.56 6.49 -5.97
CA VAL A 20 8.99 7.81 -5.67
C VAL A 20 7.47 7.76 -5.82
N GLU A 21 6.98 7.19 -6.92
CA GLU A 21 5.55 7.09 -7.20
C GLU A 21 4.84 6.20 -6.18
N ILE A 22 5.48 5.10 -5.77
CA ILE A 22 4.93 4.20 -4.76
C ILE A 22 4.77 4.93 -3.42
N VAL A 23 5.81 5.65 -2.99
CA VAL A 23 5.76 6.40 -1.72
C VAL A 23 4.71 7.50 -1.77
N GLU A 24 4.59 8.20 -2.90
CA GLU A 24 3.54 9.20 -3.08
C GLU A 24 2.15 8.59 -2.95
N LYS A 25 1.93 7.41 -3.54
CA LYS A 25 0.65 6.71 -3.45
C LYS A 25 0.38 6.20 -2.02
N LEU A 26 1.42 5.74 -1.33
CA LEU A 26 1.27 5.35 0.08
C LEU A 26 0.86 6.55 0.94
N ALA A 27 1.46 7.72 0.71
CA ALA A 27 1.10 8.94 1.44
C ALA A 27 -0.35 9.32 1.21
N GLU A 28 -0.82 9.26 -0.04
CA GLU A 28 -2.22 9.51 -0.38
C GLU A 28 -3.16 8.52 0.30
N ARG A 29 -2.77 7.25 0.31
CA ARG A 29 -3.58 6.20 0.94
C ARG A 29 -3.68 6.38 2.45
N VAL A 30 -2.59 6.74 3.11
CA VAL A 30 -2.59 7.05 4.54
C VAL A 30 -3.53 8.22 4.84
N GLU A 31 -3.46 9.28 4.03
CA GLU A 31 -4.33 10.45 4.18
C GLU A 31 -5.82 10.07 4.10
N VAL A 32 -6.18 9.25 3.11
CA VAL A 32 -7.56 8.78 2.97
C VAL A 32 -7.95 7.90 4.16
N ALA A 33 -7.04 7.04 4.63
CA ALA A 33 -7.28 6.19 5.79
C ALA A 33 -7.55 7.02 7.05
N LEU A 34 -6.81 8.12 7.24
CA LEU A 34 -7.03 9.03 8.37
C LEU A 34 -8.43 9.64 8.31
N ARG A 35 -8.91 10.01 7.13
CA ARG A 35 -10.27 10.53 6.94
C ARG A 35 -11.33 9.46 7.25
N ILE A 36 -11.07 8.22 6.84
CA ILE A 36 -11.94 7.09 7.18
C ILE A 36 -11.97 6.90 8.70
N GLY A 37 -10.82 6.99 9.35
CA GLY A 37 -10.72 6.88 10.80
C GLY A 37 -11.56 7.93 11.54
N GLU A 38 -11.57 9.17 11.05
CA GLU A 38 -12.40 10.24 11.60
C GLU A 38 -13.88 9.90 11.50
N VAL A 39 -14.31 9.40 10.35
CA VAL A 39 -15.71 8.99 10.14
C VAL A 39 -16.09 7.86 11.10
N LYS A 40 -15.22 6.86 11.25
CA LYS A 40 -15.46 5.75 12.18
C LYS A 40 -15.60 6.24 13.62
N ARG A 41 -14.71 7.14 14.06
CA ARG A 41 -14.79 7.72 15.40
C ARG A 41 -16.10 8.46 15.65
N ARG A 42 -16.54 9.28 14.68
CA ARG A 42 -17.79 10.01 14.79
C ARG A 42 -19.00 9.10 14.93
N HIS A 43 -18.94 7.91 14.36
CA HIS A 43 -20.03 6.93 14.39
C HIS A 43 -19.82 5.82 15.43
N GLY A 44 -18.81 5.94 16.27
CA GLY A 44 -18.53 4.93 17.30
C GLY A 44 -18.14 3.56 16.75
N ARG A 45 -17.51 3.54 15.57
CA ARG A 45 -17.08 2.30 14.92
C ARG A 45 -15.62 2.02 15.20
N PRO A 46 -15.22 0.74 15.31
CA PRO A 46 -13.81 0.39 15.52
C PRO A 46 -12.98 0.68 14.28
N ILE A 47 -11.71 1.03 14.48
CA ILE A 47 -10.76 1.28 13.38
C ILE A 47 -10.51 0.00 12.58
N VAL A 48 -10.25 -1.12 13.27
CA VAL A 48 -9.99 -2.40 12.62
C VAL A 48 -11.30 -3.02 12.12
N ASP A 49 -11.33 -3.38 10.85
CA ASP A 49 -12.46 -4.02 10.18
C ASP A 49 -11.95 -5.22 9.39
N MET A 50 -11.99 -6.40 10.01
CA MET A 50 -11.47 -7.65 9.43
C MET A 50 -12.21 -8.06 8.16
N SER A 51 -13.51 -7.78 8.10
CA SER A 51 -14.30 -8.07 6.90
C SER A 51 -13.83 -7.24 5.72
N ARG A 52 -13.55 -5.95 5.94
CA ARG A 52 -13.03 -5.05 4.91
C ARG A 52 -11.63 -5.48 4.47
N GLU A 53 -10.76 -5.85 5.41
CA GLU A 53 -9.39 -6.30 5.10
C GLU A 53 -9.43 -7.52 4.19
N SER A 54 -10.29 -8.50 4.46
CA SER A 54 -10.45 -9.69 3.62
C SER A 54 -10.83 -9.32 2.18
N LYS A 55 -11.73 -8.36 2.03
CA LYS A 55 -12.16 -7.88 0.71
C LYS A 55 -11.02 -7.19 -0.03
N VAL A 56 -10.20 -6.42 0.68
CA VAL A 56 -9.03 -5.77 0.08
C VAL A 56 -8.03 -6.82 -0.43
N TYR A 57 -7.74 -7.84 0.38
CA TYR A 57 -6.82 -8.91 -0.03
C TYR A 57 -7.32 -9.64 -1.27
N GLN A 58 -8.61 -9.96 -1.32
CA GLN A 58 -9.21 -10.60 -2.48
C GLN A 58 -9.09 -9.71 -3.72
N HIS A 59 -9.39 -8.42 -3.58
CA HIS A 59 -9.32 -7.46 -4.67
C HIS A 59 -7.90 -7.31 -5.23
N VAL A 60 -6.89 -7.14 -4.35
CA VAL A 60 -5.51 -6.97 -4.81
C VAL A 60 -4.94 -8.24 -5.41
N GLN A 61 -5.39 -9.41 -4.94
CA GLN A 61 -5.05 -10.70 -5.55
C GLN A 61 -5.54 -10.76 -7.00
N GLU A 62 -6.77 -10.36 -7.25
CA GLU A 62 -7.35 -10.29 -8.59
C GLU A 62 -6.60 -9.29 -9.48
N LEU A 63 -6.27 -8.12 -8.94
CA LEU A 63 -5.49 -7.11 -9.66
C LEU A 63 -4.11 -7.64 -10.06
N ALA A 64 -3.44 -8.32 -9.13
CA ALA A 64 -2.12 -8.91 -9.38
C ALA A 64 -2.19 -9.95 -10.49
N GLN A 65 -3.21 -10.82 -10.46
CA GLN A 65 -3.43 -11.82 -11.50
C GLN A 65 -3.63 -11.17 -12.86
N GLY A 66 -4.40 -10.09 -12.91
CA GLY A 66 -4.63 -9.34 -14.14
C GLY A 66 -3.36 -8.68 -14.70
N LYS A 67 -2.39 -8.39 -13.86
CA LYS A 67 -1.11 -7.79 -14.26
C LYS A 67 0.00 -8.83 -14.46
N GLY A 68 -0.27 -10.10 -14.20
CA GLY A 68 0.72 -11.17 -14.36
C GLY A 68 1.84 -11.14 -13.35
N ILE A 69 1.61 -10.63 -12.15
CA ILE A 69 2.58 -10.63 -11.05
C ILE A 69 2.12 -11.56 -9.93
N ASP A 70 3.06 -11.99 -9.07
CA ASP A 70 2.78 -12.93 -7.99
C ASP A 70 1.71 -12.40 -7.03
N SER A 71 0.52 -13.01 -7.06
CA SER A 71 -0.61 -12.57 -6.27
C SER A 71 -0.40 -12.73 -4.75
N GLU A 72 0.25 -13.81 -4.32
CA GLU A 72 0.57 -14.01 -2.90
C GLU A 72 1.57 -12.97 -2.41
N GLY A 73 2.56 -12.65 -3.25
CA GLY A 73 3.54 -11.60 -2.96
C GLY A 73 2.87 -10.23 -2.80
N VAL A 74 1.94 -9.92 -3.70
CA VAL A 74 1.19 -8.65 -3.62
C VAL A 74 0.34 -8.60 -2.34
N VAL A 75 -0.29 -9.70 -1.97
CA VAL A 75 -1.06 -9.76 -0.71
C VAL A 75 -0.15 -9.49 0.50
N ARG A 76 1.06 -10.07 0.52
CA ARG A 76 2.02 -9.81 1.60
C ARG A 76 2.37 -8.32 1.71
N VAL A 77 2.60 -7.66 0.56
CA VAL A 77 2.87 -6.23 0.52
C VAL A 77 1.68 -5.45 1.07
N PHE A 78 0.47 -5.79 0.66
CA PHE A 78 -0.74 -5.10 1.12
C PHE A 78 -1.05 -5.31 2.59
N ARG A 79 -0.63 -6.42 3.19
CA ARG A 79 -0.72 -6.59 4.65
C ARG A 79 0.05 -5.48 5.36
N GLU A 80 1.25 -5.16 4.88
CA GLU A 80 2.06 -4.09 5.47
C GLU A 80 1.50 -2.71 5.16
N ILE A 81 0.93 -2.51 3.98
CA ILE A 81 0.27 -1.25 3.63
C ILE A 81 -0.94 -1.01 4.54
N ILE A 82 -1.77 -2.02 4.75
CA ILE A 82 -2.93 -1.93 5.63
C ILE A 82 -2.47 -1.64 7.06
N ARG A 83 -1.42 -2.32 7.52
CA ARG A 83 -0.84 -2.10 8.84
C ARG A 83 -0.36 -0.65 9.01
N LEU A 84 0.34 -0.12 8.01
CA LEU A 84 0.79 1.27 8.01
C LEU A 84 -0.38 2.23 8.19
N CYS A 85 -1.46 2.02 7.45
CA CYS A 85 -2.65 2.86 7.51
C CYS A 85 -3.39 2.71 8.85
N THR A 86 -3.53 1.48 9.34
CA THR A 86 -4.19 1.20 10.61
C THR A 86 -3.44 1.83 11.78
N GLU A 87 -2.12 1.74 11.79
CA GLU A 87 -1.29 2.36 12.82
C GLU A 87 -1.45 3.88 12.82
N ALA A 88 -1.50 4.49 11.64
CA ALA A 88 -1.74 5.93 11.51
C ALA A 88 -3.10 6.33 12.07
N GLU A 89 -4.16 5.56 11.76
CA GLU A 89 -5.50 5.80 12.27
C GLU A 89 -5.56 5.69 13.80
N LEU A 90 -4.87 4.69 14.36
CA LEU A 90 -4.82 4.47 15.82
C LEU A 90 -4.03 5.57 16.55
N GLU A 91 -2.98 6.09 15.94
CA GLU A 91 -2.22 7.22 16.50
C GLU A 91 -3.10 8.46 16.64
N GLU A 92 -3.97 8.71 15.66
CA GLU A 92 -4.90 9.85 15.69
C GLU A 92 -5.95 9.71 16.81
N GLU A 93 -6.27 8.49 17.23
CA GLU A 93 -7.17 8.26 18.36
C GLU A 93 -6.51 8.60 19.71
N GLY A 94 -5.23 8.38 19.76
CA GLY A 94 -4.44 8.59 20.97
C GLY A 94 -4.12 10.03 21.20
#